data_6d4ad4497dcd8b8ffa5bcac19444e003
#
_entry.id   6d4ad4497dcd8b8ffa5bcac19444e003
#
_cell.length_a   1.000
_cell.length_b   1.000
_cell.length_c   1.000
_cell.angle_alpha   90.00
_cell.angle_beta   90.00
_cell.angle_gamma   90.00
#
_symmetry.space_group_name_H-M   'P 1'
#
loop_
_entity.id
_entity.type
_entity.pdbx_description
1 polymer ?
#
loop_
_entity_poly.entity_id
_entity_poly.type
_entity_poly.pdbx_seq_one_letter_code
_entity_poly.pdbx_strand_id
1 'polypeptide(L)'
;MPSSPHPLLSAPKSPFIPHPFALIPLESNPPPVFRKIRQDSAARLRYPVLNISRRRAFTLTNKKKVAEIAPAKGKLGVLLVGLGAVSTTFIAGVEAIKRGIAEPIGSLTQMSTIRLGKRTDNRVPLIKDFVPLAALEDIVFGAWDIFPDSAYEAAMTAGVLEKELLAQLKPQLQKIKPMKAVFDQHYVKRLNGTNVKEGKNKMELAEQLIAEIAEWKRKNKCARLVMVWAASTEIFMKTHAVHKTLKSFEQAMRDNHKAIAPSMIYAYAALKSGIPFANGAPNLTVDVPALMALASQNSVPVCGKDFKTGQTWMKTILAPGLKARMLGLHGWYSTNILGNRDGEVLDDPESFKTKEESKLSVLEYILQPEVYPSLYKDFSHVVRINYYPPRGDNKEGWDNIDIFGWLGYPMQIKI
;
A
#
# COMPACT_ATOMS: atom_id res chain seq x y z
N MET A 1 56.75 -32.47 16.83
CA MET A 1 57.02 -32.80 15.42
C MET A 1 56.06 -31.99 14.59
N PRO A 2 56.50 -31.07 13.72
CA PRO A 2 55.66 -30.11 13.00
C PRO A 2 55.23 -30.71 11.68
N SER A 3 53.96 -30.51 11.33
CA SER A 3 53.36 -30.81 10.03
C SER A 3 53.57 -29.66 9.04
N SER A 4 54.06 -30.01 7.87
CA SER A 4 54.41 -29.15 6.74
C SER A 4 53.18 -28.48 6.07
N PRO A 5 53.36 -27.30 5.41
CA PRO A 5 52.32 -26.61 4.70
C PRO A 5 52.12 -27.09 3.26
N HIS A 6 50.89 -27.16 2.80
CA HIS A 6 50.51 -27.39 1.40
C HIS A 6 50.70 -26.14 0.53
N PRO A 7 51.09 -26.29 -0.75
CA PRO A 7 51.39 -25.18 -1.64
C PRO A 7 50.11 -24.58 -2.26
N LEU A 8 50.12 -23.25 -2.37
CA LEU A 8 49.14 -22.42 -3.10
C LEU A 8 49.24 -22.68 -4.62
N LEU A 9 48.16 -23.15 -5.21
CA LEU A 9 48.00 -23.23 -6.66
C LEU A 9 47.68 -21.82 -7.21
N SER A 10 48.59 -21.32 -8.05
CA SER A 10 48.47 -20.10 -8.81
C SER A 10 47.46 -20.26 -9.96
N ALA A 11 46.49 -19.32 -10.07
CA ALA A 11 45.57 -19.24 -11.19
C ALA A 11 46.27 -18.74 -12.47
N PRO A 12 45.91 -19.25 -13.65
CA PRO A 12 46.51 -18.81 -14.91
C PRO A 12 45.99 -17.43 -15.34
N LYS A 13 46.91 -16.54 -15.73
CA LYS A 13 46.64 -15.27 -16.36
C LYS A 13 46.11 -15.48 -17.78
N SER A 14 44.91 -15.06 -18.07
CA SER A 14 44.34 -14.98 -19.41
C SER A 14 44.94 -13.78 -20.16
N PRO A 15 45.37 -13.94 -21.42
CA PRO A 15 45.91 -12.81 -22.21
C PRO A 15 44.79 -11.93 -22.74
N PHE A 16 44.93 -10.63 -22.51
CA PHE A 16 44.13 -9.59 -23.16
C PHE A 16 44.44 -9.57 -24.67
N ILE A 17 43.42 -9.84 -25.47
CA ILE A 17 43.46 -9.61 -26.93
C ILE A 17 42.74 -8.30 -27.20
N PRO A 18 43.39 -7.26 -27.73
CA PRO A 18 42.67 -6.05 -28.19
C PRO A 18 42.01 -6.32 -29.53
N HIS A 19 40.69 -6.23 -29.60
CA HIS A 19 39.98 -6.22 -30.87
C HIS A 19 40.19 -4.88 -31.57
N PRO A 20 40.57 -4.88 -32.87
CA PRO A 20 40.65 -3.67 -33.66
C PRO A 20 39.23 -3.17 -33.99
N PHE A 21 39.00 -1.87 -33.74
CA PHE A 21 37.80 -1.19 -34.24
C PHE A 21 37.82 -1.19 -35.79
N ALA A 22 36.97 -2.00 -36.38
CA ALA A 22 36.68 -1.91 -37.80
C ALA A 22 35.68 -0.76 -37.99
N LEU A 23 36.13 0.29 -38.68
CA LEU A 23 35.29 1.35 -39.22
C LEU A 23 34.38 0.73 -40.30
N ILE A 24 33.10 0.63 -40.02
CA ILE A 24 32.08 0.28 -41.02
C ILE A 24 31.76 1.53 -41.82
N PRO A 25 31.84 1.48 -43.17
CA PRO A 25 31.45 2.60 -43.99
C PRO A 25 29.95 2.87 -43.86
N LEU A 26 29.61 4.14 -43.66
CA LEU A 26 28.22 4.61 -43.69
C LEU A 26 27.68 4.50 -45.12
N GLU A 27 27.01 3.39 -45.45
CA GLU A 27 26.12 3.35 -46.61
C GLU A 27 24.84 4.10 -46.28
N SER A 28 24.60 5.12 -47.09
CA SER A 28 23.53 6.09 -46.99
C SER A 28 22.22 5.54 -47.56
N ASN A 29 21.47 4.76 -46.80
CA ASN A 29 20.04 4.59 -47.07
C ASN A 29 19.30 4.32 -45.73
N PRO A 30 18.52 5.30 -45.22
CA PRO A 30 17.67 5.07 -44.06
C PRO A 30 16.50 4.14 -44.42
N PRO A 31 16.01 3.31 -43.49
CA PRO A 31 14.89 2.40 -43.73
C PRO A 31 13.60 3.17 -44.11
N PRO A 32 12.68 2.53 -44.82
CA PRO A 32 11.55 3.19 -45.55
C PRO A 32 10.54 3.93 -44.66
N VAL A 33 10.61 3.79 -43.35
CA VAL A 33 9.72 4.50 -42.39
C VAL A 33 9.98 6.01 -42.34
N PHE A 34 11.20 6.47 -42.69
CA PHE A 34 11.55 7.88 -42.68
C PHE A 34 11.21 8.66 -43.96
N ARG A 35 10.76 8.01 -44.99
CA ARG A 35 10.38 8.71 -46.27
C ARG A 35 9.03 9.42 -46.22
N LYS A 36 8.15 9.08 -45.26
CA LYS A 36 6.79 9.67 -45.20
C LYS A 36 6.69 10.98 -44.43
N ILE A 37 7.73 11.35 -43.66
CA ILE A 37 7.71 12.57 -42.81
C ILE A 37 8.23 13.83 -43.56
N ARG A 38 8.84 13.70 -44.75
CA ARG A 38 9.42 14.87 -45.45
C ARG A 38 8.48 15.55 -46.44
N GLN A 39 7.29 15.06 -46.73
CA GLN A 39 6.36 15.66 -47.70
C GLN A 39 5.22 16.49 -47.10
N ASP A 40 5.03 16.50 -45.79
CA ASP A 40 3.97 17.29 -45.14
C ASP A 40 4.49 18.46 -44.26
N SER A 41 5.65 19.02 -44.59
CA SER A 41 6.25 20.12 -43.82
C SER A 41 5.68 21.53 -44.11
N ALA A 42 4.45 21.63 -44.61
CA ALA A 42 3.75 22.90 -44.78
C ALA A 42 2.54 23.09 -43.88
N ALA A 43 2.20 22.08 -43.04
CA ALA A 43 1.19 22.25 -42.00
C ALA A 43 1.87 22.85 -40.75
N ARG A 44 1.80 24.17 -40.62
CA ARG A 44 2.10 24.86 -39.35
C ARG A 44 1.32 24.21 -38.26
N LEU A 45 1.98 23.43 -37.38
CA LEU A 45 1.47 23.04 -36.07
C LEU A 45 1.11 24.33 -35.31
N ARG A 46 -0.11 24.81 -35.50
CA ARG A 46 -0.72 25.76 -34.58
C ARG A 46 -1.03 24.96 -33.32
N TYR A 47 -0.10 24.93 -32.37
CA TYR A 47 -0.51 24.70 -30.99
C TYR A 47 -1.61 25.71 -30.68
N PRO A 48 -2.75 25.30 -30.13
CA PRO A 48 -3.69 26.26 -29.58
C PRO A 48 -2.92 26.99 -28.48
N VAL A 49 -2.48 28.21 -28.78
CA VAL A 49 -2.07 29.16 -27.75
C VAL A 49 -3.34 29.35 -26.93
N LEU A 50 -3.42 28.62 -25.81
CA LEU A 50 -4.39 28.90 -24.77
C LEU A 50 -4.22 30.37 -24.44
N ASN A 51 -5.14 31.18 -24.92
CA ASN A 51 -5.22 32.60 -24.69
C ASN A 51 -5.44 32.81 -23.19
N ILE A 52 -4.32 32.87 -22.42
CA ILE A 52 -4.31 33.18 -20.98
C ILE A 52 -4.56 34.67 -20.78
N SER A 53 -5.52 35.23 -21.50
CA SER A 53 -6.03 36.57 -21.26
C SER A 53 -7.43 36.51 -20.63
N ARG A 54 -7.50 35.98 -19.46
CA ARG A 54 -8.42 36.31 -18.36
C ARG A 54 -7.87 35.63 -17.10
N ARG A 55 -6.91 36.25 -16.47
CA ARG A 55 -6.78 36.10 -15.03
C ARG A 55 -8.13 36.49 -14.41
N ARG A 56 -9.03 35.53 -14.26
CA ARG A 56 -10.01 35.63 -13.20
C ARG A 56 -9.18 35.67 -11.92
N ALA A 57 -9.04 36.88 -11.38
CA ALA A 57 -8.66 37.02 -10.00
C ALA A 57 -9.63 36.12 -9.23
N PHE A 58 -9.13 34.96 -8.77
CA PHE A 58 -9.81 34.18 -7.77
C PHE A 58 -9.77 35.06 -6.51
N THR A 59 -10.73 35.96 -6.41
CA THR A 59 -11.00 36.65 -5.16
C THR A 59 -11.44 35.57 -4.21
N LEU A 60 -10.54 35.16 -3.34
CA LEU A 60 -10.83 34.30 -2.17
C LEU A 60 -11.72 35.08 -1.21
N THR A 61 -12.96 35.33 -1.65
CA THR A 61 -14.05 35.87 -0.81
C THR A 61 -14.80 34.71 -0.17
N ASN A 62 -14.11 33.96 0.66
CA ASN A 62 -14.64 33.23 1.80
C ASN A 62 -13.39 32.76 2.58
N LYS A 63 -12.95 33.61 3.48
CA LYS A 63 -12.11 33.15 4.59
C LYS A 63 -12.95 32.15 5.40
N LYS A 64 -13.08 30.90 4.94
CA LYS A 64 -13.47 29.81 5.84
C LYS A 64 -12.51 29.94 7.01
N LYS A 65 -13.03 30.21 8.22
CA LYS A 65 -12.23 30.15 9.44
C LYS A 65 -11.45 28.86 9.36
N VAL A 66 -10.11 28.95 9.32
CA VAL A 66 -9.26 27.78 9.39
C VAL A 66 -9.65 27.07 10.68
N ALA A 67 -10.06 25.82 10.58
CA ALA A 67 -10.42 25.05 11.76
C ALA A 67 -9.20 25.01 12.68
N GLU A 68 -9.38 25.42 13.93
CA GLU A 68 -8.34 25.34 14.94
C GLU A 68 -8.11 23.85 15.24
N ILE A 69 -6.91 23.36 14.93
CA ILE A 69 -6.55 21.96 15.13
C ILE A 69 -6.06 21.82 16.57
N ALA A 70 -6.89 21.21 17.42
CA ALA A 70 -6.51 20.94 18.80
C ALA A 70 -5.39 19.91 18.88
N PRO A 71 -4.46 20.02 19.84
CA PRO A 71 -3.44 19.00 20.10
C PRO A 71 -4.04 17.62 20.33
N ALA A 72 -3.37 16.60 19.86
CA ALA A 72 -3.77 15.21 20.07
C ALA A 72 -3.54 14.82 21.53
N LYS A 73 -4.56 14.92 22.37
CA LYS A 73 -4.50 14.56 23.79
C LYS A 73 -5.12 13.18 24.04
N GLY A 74 -4.51 12.43 25.00
CA GLY A 74 -4.98 11.13 25.46
C GLY A 74 -4.67 10.00 24.47
N LYS A 75 -4.98 8.78 24.89
CA LYS A 75 -4.63 7.56 24.17
C LYS A 75 -5.33 7.46 22.81
N LEU A 76 -4.58 7.02 21.81
CA LEU A 76 -5.08 6.60 20.51
C LEU A 76 -5.17 5.07 20.47
N GLY A 77 -6.37 4.53 20.35
CA GLY A 77 -6.56 3.10 20.09
C GLY A 77 -6.44 2.80 18.60
N VAL A 78 -5.54 1.89 18.25
CA VAL A 78 -5.41 1.34 16.90
C VAL A 78 -6.03 -0.04 16.88
N LEU A 79 -7.14 -0.18 16.18
CA LEU A 79 -7.89 -1.43 16.05
C LEU A 79 -7.53 -2.09 14.73
N LEU A 80 -6.86 -3.24 14.81
CA LEU A 80 -6.37 -3.98 13.66
C LEU A 80 -7.33 -5.12 13.33
N VAL A 81 -7.76 -5.19 12.08
CA VAL A 81 -8.50 -6.35 11.56
C VAL A 81 -7.50 -7.24 10.86
N GLY A 82 -7.25 -8.42 11.43
CA GLY A 82 -6.15 -9.31 11.08
C GLY A 82 -4.91 -9.07 11.95
N LEU A 83 -4.49 -10.10 12.69
CA LEU A 83 -3.31 -10.06 13.57
C LEU A 83 -2.17 -10.92 13.01
N GLY A 84 -2.01 -10.90 11.67
CA GLY A 84 -0.94 -11.61 10.96
C GLY A 84 0.38 -10.83 10.90
N ALA A 85 1.23 -11.17 9.93
CA ALA A 85 2.58 -10.64 9.75
C ALA A 85 2.66 -9.10 9.76
N VAL A 86 1.78 -8.41 9.02
CA VAL A 86 1.77 -6.94 8.92
C VAL A 86 1.44 -6.29 10.26
N SER A 87 0.36 -6.75 10.90
CA SER A 87 -0.07 -6.19 12.18
C SER A 87 0.94 -6.43 13.30
N THR A 88 1.48 -7.63 13.40
CA THR A 88 2.47 -7.97 14.44
C THR A 88 3.79 -7.23 14.25
N THR A 89 4.23 -7.04 13.01
CA THR A 89 5.40 -6.22 12.70
C THR A 89 5.18 -4.75 13.08
N PHE A 90 4.01 -4.19 12.78
CA PHE A 90 3.65 -2.83 13.16
C PHE A 90 3.60 -2.65 14.68
N ILE A 91 2.93 -3.55 15.38
CA ILE A 91 2.84 -3.52 16.85
C ILE A 91 4.23 -3.63 17.48
N ALA A 92 5.03 -4.60 17.05
CA ALA A 92 6.38 -4.83 17.57
C ALA A 92 7.29 -3.62 17.31
N GLY A 93 7.21 -3.02 16.12
CA GLY A 93 7.96 -1.80 15.79
C GLY A 93 7.64 -0.64 16.73
N VAL A 94 6.36 -0.35 16.96
CA VAL A 94 5.94 0.71 17.88
C VAL A 94 6.37 0.39 19.30
N GLU A 95 6.20 -0.84 19.77
CA GLU A 95 6.58 -1.26 21.11
C GLU A 95 8.11 -1.25 21.31
N ALA A 96 8.90 -1.55 20.28
CA ALA A 96 10.36 -1.45 20.31
C ALA A 96 10.82 0.02 20.42
N ILE A 97 10.21 0.91 19.64
CA ILE A 97 10.52 2.35 19.68
C ILE A 97 10.19 2.95 21.06
N LYS A 98 9.02 2.63 21.63
CA LYS A 98 8.63 3.06 22.98
C LYS A 98 9.65 2.69 24.06
N ARG A 99 10.45 1.64 23.83
CA ARG A 99 11.47 1.14 24.78
C ARG A 99 12.87 1.56 24.44
N GLY A 100 13.06 2.35 23.38
CA GLY A 100 14.39 2.72 22.91
C GLY A 100 15.21 1.54 22.35
N ILE A 101 14.55 0.43 21.99
CA ILE A 101 15.19 -0.75 21.36
C ILE A 101 15.43 -0.48 19.88
N ALA A 102 14.55 0.31 19.24
CA ALA A 102 14.61 0.65 17.83
C ALA A 102 14.31 2.13 17.60
N GLU A 103 14.79 2.66 16.49
CA GLU A 103 14.47 3.99 15.99
C GLU A 103 13.33 3.92 14.95
N PRO A 104 12.54 5.01 14.78
CA PRO A 104 11.41 5.03 13.84
C PRO A 104 11.87 5.21 12.38
N ILE A 105 12.89 4.49 11.95
CA ILE A 105 13.46 4.55 10.59
C ILE A 105 12.37 4.21 9.57
N GLY A 106 12.26 5.02 8.50
CA GLY A 106 11.22 4.88 7.49
C GLY A 106 9.91 5.60 7.82
N SER A 107 9.76 6.12 9.04
CA SER A 107 8.60 6.94 9.40
C SER A 107 8.81 8.42 9.09
N LEU A 108 8.24 8.88 7.98
CA LEU A 108 8.31 10.28 7.57
C LEU A 108 7.88 11.24 8.67
N THR A 109 6.77 10.94 9.34
CA THR A 109 6.18 11.82 10.36
C THR A 109 7.00 11.88 11.65
N GLN A 110 7.79 10.86 11.94
CA GLN A 110 8.63 10.79 13.15
C GLN A 110 10.03 11.38 12.94
N MET A 111 10.59 11.22 11.72
CA MET A 111 12.00 11.52 11.47
C MET A 111 12.23 12.74 10.59
N SER A 112 11.28 13.07 9.72
CA SER A 112 11.49 14.15 8.75
C SER A 112 11.12 15.51 9.32
N THR A 113 11.68 16.54 8.69
CA THR A 113 11.41 17.94 9.01
C THR A 113 10.48 18.58 7.99
N ILE A 114 9.83 19.68 8.38
CA ILE A 114 9.05 20.51 7.48
C ILE A 114 9.57 21.95 7.53
N ARG A 115 9.85 22.53 6.36
CA ARG A 115 10.29 23.92 6.30
C ARG A 115 9.09 24.87 6.36
N LEU A 116 9.11 25.77 7.31
CA LEU A 116 8.10 26.81 7.49
C LEU A 116 8.65 28.15 7.00
N GLY A 117 8.00 28.74 6.00
CA GLY A 117 8.41 30.03 5.44
C GLY A 117 9.56 29.95 4.45
N LYS A 118 10.35 31.03 4.35
CA LYS A 118 11.49 31.13 3.45
C LYS A 118 12.68 30.31 3.96
N ARG A 119 13.57 29.93 3.06
CA ARG A 119 14.80 29.19 3.41
C ARG A 119 15.67 29.97 4.42
N THR A 120 15.69 31.27 4.30
CA THR A 120 16.45 32.18 5.20
C THR A 120 15.88 32.26 6.61
N ASP A 121 14.64 31.83 6.83
CA ASP A 121 14.00 31.91 8.14
C ASP A 121 14.48 30.80 9.09
N ASN A 122 15.22 29.81 8.58
CA ASN A 122 15.77 28.65 9.31
C ASN A 122 14.76 27.91 10.23
N ARG A 123 13.47 27.97 9.89
CA ARG A 123 12.40 27.31 10.64
C ARG A 123 12.12 25.93 10.04
N VAL A 124 12.72 24.90 10.62
CA VAL A 124 12.69 23.53 10.09
C VAL A 124 12.42 22.54 11.23
N PRO A 125 11.25 22.60 11.90
CA PRO A 125 10.90 21.65 12.97
C PRO A 125 10.70 20.24 12.41
N LEU A 126 10.76 19.23 13.29
CA LEU A 126 10.28 17.90 12.95
C LEU A 126 8.77 17.93 12.66
N ILE A 127 8.31 17.08 11.74
CA ILE A 127 6.88 17.01 11.41
C ILE A 127 6.06 16.70 12.64
N LYS A 128 6.49 15.75 13.48
CA LYS A 128 5.81 15.37 14.73
C LYS A 128 5.66 16.53 15.74
N ASP A 129 6.57 17.50 15.70
CA ASP A 129 6.55 18.65 16.61
C ASP A 129 5.67 19.80 16.06
N PHE A 130 5.42 19.81 14.75
CA PHE A 130 4.60 20.83 14.09
C PHE A 130 3.16 20.39 13.87
N VAL A 131 2.94 19.13 13.51
CA VAL A 131 1.61 18.56 13.30
C VAL A 131 1.15 17.88 14.59
N PRO A 132 -0.08 18.12 15.08
CA PRO A 132 -0.58 17.52 16.32
C PRO A 132 -0.87 16.03 16.17
N LEU A 133 0.16 15.21 16.02
CA LEU A 133 0.07 13.77 15.98
C LEU A 133 -0.08 13.16 17.38
N ALA A 134 -0.61 11.94 17.45
CA ALA A 134 -0.54 11.15 18.68
C ALA A 134 0.93 10.76 18.95
N ALA A 135 1.38 10.90 20.19
CA ALA A 135 2.66 10.36 20.58
C ALA A 135 2.64 8.82 20.51
N LEU A 136 3.77 8.21 20.17
CA LEU A 136 3.83 6.74 20.06
C LEU A 136 3.51 6.06 21.40
N GLU A 137 3.90 6.67 22.50
CA GLU A 137 3.64 6.24 23.87
C GLU A 137 2.14 6.13 24.19
N ASP A 138 1.32 6.96 23.55
CA ASP A 138 -0.12 7.00 23.72
C ASP A 138 -0.87 5.99 22.87
N ILE A 139 -0.18 5.24 22.00
CA ILE A 139 -0.82 4.23 21.14
C ILE A 139 -1.10 2.95 21.93
N VAL A 140 -2.34 2.47 21.82
CA VAL A 140 -2.81 1.19 22.38
C VAL A 140 -3.39 0.35 21.27
N PHE A 141 -3.04 -0.93 21.22
CA PHE A 141 -3.48 -1.85 20.17
C PHE A 141 -4.59 -2.78 20.63
N GLY A 142 -5.57 -2.99 19.74
CA GLY A 142 -6.57 -4.04 19.79
C GLY A 142 -6.68 -4.71 18.43
N ALA A 143 -7.16 -5.96 18.40
CA ALA A 143 -7.26 -6.69 17.14
C ALA A 143 -8.47 -7.63 17.11
N TRP A 144 -8.90 -7.99 15.90
CA TRP A 144 -9.74 -9.13 15.59
C TRP A 144 -8.97 -10.08 14.68
N ASP A 145 -9.02 -11.36 14.96
CA ASP A 145 -8.44 -12.38 14.08
C ASP A 145 -9.26 -13.68 14.16
N ILE A 146 -9.18 -14.47 13.10
CA ILE A 146 -9.80 -15.81 13.02
C ILE A 146 -9.00 -16.87 13.80
N PHE A 147 -7.78 -16.55 14.21
CA PHE A 147 -6.96 -17.37 15.10
C PHE A 147 -6.90 -16.73 16.49
N PRO A 148 -6.92 -17.54 17.56
CA PRO A 148 -6.92 -17.01 18.92
C PRO A 148 -5.54 -16.59 19.45
N ASP A 149 -4.49 -16.70 18.63
CA ASP A 149 -3.12 -16.47 19.00
C ASP A 149 -2.90 -15.01 19.44
N SER A 150 -2.13 -14.82 20.50
CA SER A 150 -1.66 -13.46 20.89
C SER A 150 -0.76 -12.88 19.83
N ALA A 151 -0.53 -11.56 19.87
CA ALA A 151 0.39 -10.90 18.95
C ALA A 151 1.82 -11.49 19.01
N TYR A 152 2.22 -12.08 20.15
CA TYR A 152 3.50 -12.77 20.27
C TYR A 152 3.52 -14.10 19.48
N GLU A 153 2.52 -14.94 19.69
CA GLU A 153 2.41 -16.24 19.02
C GLU A 153 2.23 -16.04 17.50
N ALA A 154 1.39 -15.09 17.11
CA ALA A 154 1.18 -14.73 15.71
C ALA A 154 2.48 -14.20 15.05
N ALA A 155 3.27 -13.37 15.76
CA ALA A 155 4.55 -12.89 15.25
C ALA A 155 5.59 -14.02 15.10
N MET A 156 5.62 -14.95 16.07
CA MET A 156 6.49 -16.14 15.99
C MET A 156 6.11 -17.03 14.80
N THR A 157 4.82 -17.22 14.57
CA THR A 157 4.30 -18.01 13.43
C THR A 157 4.57 -17.33 12.10
N ALA A 158 4.44 -16.00 12.03
CA ALA A 158 4.72 -15.23 10.82
C ALA A 158 6.19 -15.29 10.38
N GLY A 159 7.13 -15.40 11.33
CA GLY A 159 8.56 -15.57 11.02
C GLY A 159 9.23 -14.34 10.38
N VAL A 160 8.62 -13.16 10.45
CA VAL A 160 9.15 -11.91 9.85
C VAL A 160 10.21 -11.25 10.73
N LEU A 161 10.00 -11.29 12.04
CA LEU A 161 10.84 -10.60 13.03
C LEU A 161 11.82 -11.56 13.69
N GLU A 162 13.00 -11.06 14.01
CA GLU A 162 14.03 -11.81 14.73
C GLU A 162 13.53 -12.28 16.09
N LYS A 163 13.86 -13.51 16.45
CA LYS A 163 13.39 -14.16 17.70
C LYS A 163 13.88 -13.42 18.94
N GLU A 164 15.07 -12.85 18.89
CA GLU A 164 15.69 -12.07 19.97
C GLU A 164 14.89 -10.78 20.23
N LEU A 165 14.43 -10.10 19.19
CA LEU A 165 13.54 -8.94 19.31
C LEU A 165 12.20 -9.36 19.92
N LEU A 166 11.60 -10.43 19.41
CA LEU A 166 10.34 -10.94 19.92
C LEU A 166 10.43 -11.36 21.39
N ALA A 167 11.54 -11.94 21.82
CA ALA A 167 11.78 -12.31 23.21
C ALA A 167 11.80 -11.07 24.13
N GLN A 168 12.43 -9.97 23.71
CA GLN A 168 12.45 -8.70 24.45
C GLN A 168 11.06 -8.06 24.54
N LEU A 169 10.22 -8.21 23.53
CA LEU A 169 8.87 -7.64 23.44
C LEU A 169 7.77 -8.57 23.95
N LYS A 170 8.10 -9.82 24.30
CA LYS A 170 7.13 -10.85 24.71
C LYS A 170 6.09 -10.38 25.72
N PRO A 171 6.46 -9.70 26.83
CA PRO A 171 5.48 -9.30 27.84
C PRO A 171 4.39 -8.35 27.33
N GLN A 172 4.67 -7.59 26.25
CA GLN A 172 3.75 -6.64 25.64
C GLN A 172 2.90 -7.32 24.60
N LEU A 173 3.53 -8.08 23.72
CA LEU A 173 2.86 -8.75 22.63
C LEU A 173 1.88 -9.83 23.12
N GLN A 174 2.20 -10.55 24.18
CA GLN A 174 1.31 -11.55 24.78
C GLN A 174 0.02 -10.97 25.40
N LYS A 175 0.02 -9.68 25.76
CA LYS A 175 -1.17 -9.00 26.30
C LYS A 175 -2.19 -8.68 25.21
N ILE A 176 -1.78 -8.61 23.97
CA ILE A 176 -2.62 -8.28 22.82
C ILE A 176 -3.18 -9.59 22.29
N LYS A 177 -4.40 -9.91 22.72
CA LYS A 177 -5.16 -11.08 22.26
C LYS A 177 -6.28 -10.61 21.34
N PRO A 178 -6.53 -11.28 20.22
CA PRO A 178 -7.58 -10.87 19.31
C PRO A 178 -8.97 -11.20 19.83
N MET A 179 -9.92 -10.33 19.55
CA MET A 179 -11.33 -10.61 19.63
C MET A 179 -11.75 -11.53 18.48
N LYS A 180 -12.89 -12.20 18.62
CA LYS A 180 -13.46 -13.04 17.55
C LYS A 180 -13.74 -12.21 16.30
N ALA A 181 -13.27 -12.67 15.14
CA ALA A 181 -13.42 -11.97 13.89
C ALA A 181 -14.76 -12.21 13.19
N VAL A 182 -15.25 -11.24 12.45
CA VAL A 182 -16.23 -11.47 11.39
C VAL A 182 -15.47 -12.03 10.19
N PHE A 183 -15.83 -13.23 9.78
CA PHE A 183 -15.16 -13.96 8.71
C PHE A 183 -16.18 -14.80 7.92
N ASP A 184 -15.91 -14.93 6.63
CA ASP A 184 -16.67 -15.83 5.75
C ASP A 184 -15.68 -16.39 4.73
N GLN A 185 -15.48 -17.71 4.76
CA GLN A 185 -14.52 -18.42 3.91
C GLN A 185 -14.80 -18.26 2.41
N HIS A 186 -16.04 -17.94 2.03
CA HIS A 186 -16.38 -17.64 0.63
C HIS A 186 -15.50 -16.50 0.05
N TYR A 187 -15.14 -15.52 0.86
CA TYR A 187 -14.34 -14.38 0.43
C TYR A 187 -12.83 -14.59 0.53
N VAL A 188 -12.39 -15.57 1.32
CA VAL A 188 -10.97 -15.94 1.47
C VAL A 188 -10.87 -17.46 1.51
N LYS A 189 -10.97 -18.09 0.36
CA LYS A 189 -11.22 -19.52 0.20
C LYS A 189 -10.18 -20.45 0.84
N ARG A 190 -8.92 -19.99 0.88
CA ARG A 190 -7.78 -20.77 1.37
C ARG A 190 -7.50 -20.57 2.88
N LEU A 191 -8.32 -19.80 3.57
CA LEU A 191 -8.21 -19.63 5.02
C LEU A 191 -9.36 -20.27 5.76
N ASN A 192 -9.05 -20.78 6.95
CA ASN A 192 -10.03 -21.25 7.92
C ASN A 192 -9.49 -21.00 9.33
N GLY A 193 -10.36 -20.60 10.26
CA GLY A 193 -10.01 -20.32 11.63
C GLY A 193 -11.21 -20.55 12.57
N THR A 194 -10.92 -20.73 13.85
CA THR A 194 -11.92 -21.09 14.86
C THR A 194 -12.39 -19.90 15.70
N ASN A 195 -11.68 -18.79 15.68
CA ASN A 195 -12.01 -17.61 16.48
C ASN A 195 -12.91 -16.64 15.68
N VAL A 196 -14.09 -17.16 15.29
CA VAL A 196 -15.04 -16.46 14.41
C VAL A 196 -16.30 -16.11 15.18
N LYS A 197 -16.88 -14.93 14.86
CA LYS A 197 -18.18 -14.49 15.39
C LYS A 197 -19.32 -15.23 14.73
N GLU A 198 -20.33 -15.47 15.51
CA GLU A 198 -21.60 -15.99 15.05
C GLU A 198 -22.67 -14.88 15.11
N GLY A 199 -23.57 -14.86 14.15
CA GLY A 199 -24.70 -13.94 14.07
C GLY A 199 -25.71 -14.42 13.04
N LYS A 200 -26.98 -14.05 13.21
CA LYS A 200 -28.07 -14.42 12.32
C LYS A 200 -27.90 -13.84 10.91
N ASN A 201 -27.32 -12.66 10.85
CA ASN A 201 -27.05 -11.94 9.61
C ASN A 201 -25.88 -10.98 9.77
N LYS A 202 -25.45 -10.38 8.64
CA LYS A 202 -24.31 -9.45 8.58
C LYS A 202 -24.56 -8.15 9.35
N MET A 203 -25.83 -7.75 9.51
CA MET A 203 -26.18 -6.57 10.33
C MET A 203 -25.93 -6.82 11.80
N GLU A 204 -26.35 -7.98 12.33
CA GLU A 204 -26.09 -8.37 13.72
C GLU A 204 -24.59 -8.45 14.00
N LEU A 205 -23.81 -8.99 13.05
CA LEU A 205 -22.35 -9.00 13.17
C LEU A 205 -21.76 -7.58 13.24
N ALA A 206 -22.29 -6.64 12.45
CA ALA A 206 -21.87 -5.24 12.51
C ALA A 206 -22.25 -4.58 13.86
N GLU A 207 -23.42 -4.88 14.40
CA GLU A 207 -23.88 -4.40 15.70
C GLU A 207 -23.02 -4.93 16.85
N GLN A 208 -22.61 -6.21 16.78
CA GLN A 208 -21.65 -6.80 17.73
C GLN A 208 -20.29 -6.08 17.66
N LEU A 209 -19.79 -5.78 16.45
CA LEU A 209 -18.54 -5.01 16.29
C LEU A 209 -18.66 -3.62 16.90
N ILE A 210 -19.77 -2.91 16.67
CA ILE A 210 -20.01 -1.56 17.21
C ILE A 210 -20.00 -1.59 18.75
N ALA A 211 -20.65 -2.57 19.34
CA ALA A 211 -20.66 -2.75 20.81
C ALA A 211 -19.26 -3.04 21.35
N GLU A 212 -18.50 -3.94 20.71
CA GLU A 212 -17.12 -4.25 21.10
C GLU A 212 -16.17 -3.07 20.97
N ILE A 213 -16.31 -2.27 19.91
CA ILE A 213 -15.52 -1.04 19.70
C ILE A 213 -15.76 -0.07 20.87
N ALA A 214 -17.02 0.15 21.24
CA ALA A 214 -17.39 1.04 22.34
C ALA A 214 -16.84 0.54 23.69
N GLU A 215 -16.99 -0.75 23.96
CA GLU A 215 -16.47 -1.38 25.18
C GLU A 215 -14.95 -1.32 25.24
N TRP A 216 -14.26 -1.69 24.15
CA TRP A 216 -12.81 -1.68 24.06
C TRP A 216 -12.24 -0.26 24.28
N LYS A 217 -12.88 0.76 23.65
CA LYS A 217 -12.53 2.18 23.87
C LYS A 217 -12.60 2.55 25.34
N ARG A 218 -13.71 2.21 25.99
CA ARG A 218 -13.95 2.50 27.40
C ARG A 218 -12.94 1.79 28.31
N LYS A 219 -12.73 0.49 28.11
CA LYS A 219 -11.81 -0.35 28.90
C LYS A 219 -10.36 0.15 28.84
N ASN A 220 -9.91 0.56 27.67
CA ASN A 220 -8.55 1.04 27.45
C ASN A 220 -8.38 2.54 27.66
N LYS A 221 -9.47 3.26 28.01
CA LYS A 221 -9.48 4.71 28.24
C LYS A 221 -8.93 5.49 27.05
N CYS A 222 -9.32 5.09 25.82
CA CYS A 222 -8.87 5.76 24.61
C CYS A 222 -9.72 6.99 24.34
N ALA A 223 -9.07 8.13 24.06
CA ALA A 223 -9.73 9.36 23.64
C ALA A 223 -10.26 9.22 22.18
N ARG A 224 -9.46 8.57 21.35
CA ARG A 224 -9.71 8.41 19.91
C ARG A 224 -9.38 7.00 19.46
N LEU A 225 -10.01 6.58 18.37
CA LEU A 225 -9.74 5.28 17.73
C LEU A 225 -9.46 5.49 16.24
N VAL A 226 -8.75 4.54 15.66
CA VAL A 226 -8.65 4.32 14.22
C VAL A 226 -8.72 2.83 13.95
N MET A 227 -9.43 2.44 12.90
CA MET A 227 -9.48 1.03 12.46
C MET A 227 -8.66 0.85 11.20
N VAL A 228 -7.86 -0.22 11.16
CA VAL A 228 -7.03 -0.56 10.01
C VAL A 228 -7.33 -1.99 9.59
N TRP A 229 -7.74 -2.17 8.35
CA TRP A 229 -7.84 -3.49 7.75
C TRP A 229 -6.44 -3.96 7.32
N ALA A 230 -5.94 -4.99 7.95
CA ALA A 230 -4.65 -5.63 7.65
C ALA A 230 -4.80 -7.16 7.49
N ALA A 231 -6.06 -7.63 7.36
CA ALA A 231 -6.37 -9.03 7.08
C ALA A 231 -6.16 -9.37 5.60
N SER A 232 -6.30 -10.65 5.29
CA SER A 232 -6.06 -11.20 3.96
C SER A 232 -6.90 -10.55 2.86
N THR A 233 -6.39 -10.66 1.64
CA THR A 233 -7.07 -10.19 0.43
C THR A 233 -8.33 -11.02 0.18
N GLU A 234 -9.47 -10.35 0.06
CA GLU A 234 -10.74 -10.93 -0.33
C GLU A 234 -10.82 -11.13 -1.85
N ILE A 235 -11.67 -12.06 -2.30
CA ILE A 235 -11.94 -12.28 -3.73
C ILE A 235 -12.36 -11.00 -4.44
N PHE A 236 -12.10 -10.95 -5.74
CA PHE A 236 -12.47 -9.81 -6.57
C PHE A 236 -13.98 -9.60 -6.63
N MET A 237 -14.41 -8.39 -6.33
CA MET A 237 -15.79 -7.95 -6.40
C MET A 237 -15.93 -6.67 -7.20
N LYS A 238 -16.94 -6.67 -8.10
CA LYS A 238 -17.39 -5.42 -8.71
C LYS A 238 -18.44 -4.73 -7.83
N THR A 239 -18.58 -3.43 -7.96
CA THR A 239 -19.71 -2.70 -7.36
C THR A 239 -21.03 -3.30 -7.80
N HIS A 240 -21.93 -3.48 -6.83
CA HIS A 240 -23.27 -4.05 -7.03
C HIS A 240 -24.37 -3.02 -6.74
N ALA A 241 -25.61 -3.28 -7.15
CA ALA A 241 -26.74 -2.40 -6.88
C ALA A 241 -26.95 -2.11 -5.38
N VAL A 242 -26.71 -3.07 -4.51
CA VAL A 242 -26.81 -2.93 -3.06
C VAL A 242 -25.80 -1.94 -2.46
N HIS A 243 -24.72 -1.62 -3.17
CA HIS A 243 -23.70 -0.67 -2.75
C HIS A 243 -24.01 0.78 -3.05
N LYS A 244 -25.11 1.08 -3.77
CA LYS A 244 -25.41 2.43 -4.26
C LYS A 244 -25.84 3.40 -3.15
N THR A 245 -26.62 2.93 -2.19
CA THR A 245 -27.16 3.74 -1.10
C THR A 245 -26.96 3.07 0.24
N LEU A 246 -26.90 3.85 1.32
CA LEU A 246 -26.80 3.31 2.67
C LEU A 246 -28.00 2.40 3.01
N LYS A 247 -29.21 2.79 2.61
CA LYS A 247 -30.44 2.00 2.82
C LYS A 247 -30.35 0.63 2.14
N SER A 248 -29.94 0.58 0.87
CA SER A 248 -29.79 -0.70 0.15
C SER A 248 -28.66 -1.56 0.71
N PHE A 249 -27.58 -0.93 1.19
CA PHE A 249 -26.47 -1.60 1.84
C PHE A 249 -26.87 -2.24 3.18
N GLU A 250 -27.55 -1.48 4.04
CA GLU A 250 -28.05 -1.98 5.31
C GLU A 250 -29.10 -3.11 5.14
N GLN A 251 -29.98 -2.99 4.13
CA GLN A 251 -30.92 -4.07 3.82
C GLN A 251 -30.17 -5.32 3.36
N ALA A 252 -29.16 -5.18 2.50
CA ALA A 252 -28.33 -6.29 2.03
C ALA A 252 -27.58 -6.99 3.17
N MET A 253 -27.18 -6.26 4.22
CA MET A 253 -26.59 -6.87 5.42
C MET A 253 -27.63 -7.70 6.20
N ARG A 254 -28.88 -7.23 6.32
CA ARG A 254 -29.97 -8.00 6.96
C ARG A 254 -30.32 -9.27 6.18
N ASP A 255 -30.23 -9.20 4.86
CA ASP A 255 -30.56 -10.30 3.95
C ASP A 255 -29.38 -11.26 3.70
N ASN A 256 -28.26 -11.10 4.40
CA ASN A 256 -27.03 -11.88 4.18
C ASN A 256 -26.52 -11.86 2.73
N HIS A 257 -26.78 -10.76 2.00
CA HIS A 257 -26.45 -10.67 0.59
C HIS A 257 -24.95 -10.87 0.34
N LYS A 258 -24.62 -11.71 -0.64
CA LYS A 258 -23.24 -12.08 -0.95
C LYS A 258 -22.37 -10.98 -1.57
N ALA A 259 -22.90 -9.83 -1.93
CA ALA A 259 -22.11 -8.68 -2.32
C ALA A 259 -21.61 -7.85 -1.11
N ILE A 260 -21.91 -8.24 0.12
CA ILE A 260 -21.40 -7.61 1.34
C ILE A 260 -20.29 -8.49 1.94
N ALA A 261 -19.05 -8.08 1.73
CA ALA A 261 -17.86 -8.79 2.23
C ALA A 261 -17.58 -8.47 3.71
N PRO A 262 -16.82 -9.31 4.42
CA PRO A 262 -16.39 -9.06 5.80
C PRO A 262 -15.72 -7.70 5.99
N SER A 263 -14.82 -7.28 5.09
CA SER A 263 -14.17 -5.97 5.17
C SER A 263 -15.15 -4.80 5.13
N MET A 264 -16.25 -4.93 4.40
CA MET A 264 -17.31 -3.91 4.34
C MET A 264 -18.10 -3.83 5.66
N ILE A 265 -18.27 -4.96 6.35
CA ILE A 265 -18.95 -5.01 7.66
C ILE A 265 -18.11 -4.27 8.71
N TYR A 266 -16.79 -4.49 8.74
CA TYR A 266 -15.87 -3.74 9.61
C TYR A 266 -15.85 -2.25 9.28
N ALA A 267 -15.77 -1.89 8.01
CA ALA A 267 -15.79 -0.49 7.58
C ALA A 267 -17.11 0.19 7.99
N TYR A 268 -18.26 -0.48 7.79
CA TYR A 268 -19.54 0.01 8.24
C TYR A 268 -19.57 0.24 9.77
N ALA A 269 -19.12 -0.74 10.55
CA ALA A 269 -19.06 -0.64 12.01
C ALA A 269 -18.17 0.52 12.49
N ALA A 270 -16.99 0.69 11.88
CA ALA A 270 -16.08 1.79 12.19
C ALA A 270 -16.72 3.15 11.87
N LEU A 271 -17.23 3.33 10.64
CA LEU A 271 -17.83 4.58 10.19
C LEU A 271 -19.08 4.94 10.98
N LYS A 272 -19.92 3.95 11.32
CA LYS A 272 -21.10 4.13 12.17
C LYS A 272 -20.73 4.57 13.59
N SER A 273 -19.57 4.10 14.08
CA SER A 273 -19.01 4.48 15.39
C SER A 273 -18.22 5.80 15.37
N GLY A 274 -18.20 6.51 14.24
CA GLY A 274 -17.43 7.76 14.09
C GLY A 274 -15.92 7.55 14.10
N ILE A 275 -15.43 6.40 13.62
CA ILE A 275 -14.02 6.02 13.67
C ILE A 275 -13.42 6.01 12.26
N PRO A 276 -12.28 6.70 12.03
CA PRO A 276 -11.52 6.60 10.79
C PRO A 276 -11.18 5.17 10.40
N PHE A 277 -11.29 4.88 9.11
CA PHE A 277 -11.00 3.56 8.56
C PHE A 277 -9.91 3.63 7.49
N ALA A 278 -8.88 2.80 7.65
CA ALA A 278 -7.80 2.65 6.68
C ALA A 278 -7.86 1.24 6.07
N ASN A 279 -8.01 1.16 4.74
CA ASN A 279 -7.98 -0.10 4.02
C ASN A 279 -6.55 -0.46 3.60
N GLY A 280 -5.90 -1.35 4.35
CA GLY A 280 -4.54 -1.82 4.06
C GLY A 280 -4.47 -2.95 3.03
N ALA A 281 -5.60 -3.46 2.55
CA ALA A 281 -5.67 -4.50 1.51
C ALA A 281 -6.26 -3.94 0.20
N PRO A 282 -6.16 -4.67 -0.92
CA PRO A 282 -6.69 -4.22 -2.21
C PRO A 282 -8.20 -4.36 -2.36
N ASN A 283 -8.90 -4.86 -1.34
CA ASN A 283 -10.33 -5.14 -1.33
C ASN A 283 -11.17 -3.90 -1.69
N LEU A 284 -12.34 -4.11 -2.27
CA LEU A 284 -13.27 -3.05 -2.66
C LEU A 284 -13.70 -2.19 -1.44
N THR A 285 -14.05 -2.82 -0.33
CA THR A 285 -14.35 -2.25 1.01
C THR A 285 -15.05 -0.89 0.98
N VAL A 286 -14.31 0.21 1.26
CA VAL A 286 -14.87 1.58 1.33
C VAL A 286 -15.04 2.25 -0.03
N ASP A 287 -14.57 1.66 -1.12
CA ASP A 287 -14.70 2.19 -2.48
C ASP A 287 -16.13 1.97 -3.04
N VAL A 288 -17.14 2.05 -2.18
CA VAL A 288 -18.55 1.91 -2.55
C VAL A 288 -19.35 3.12 -2.11
N PRO A 289 -20.30 3.61 -2.94
CA PRO A 289 -21.03 4.86 -2.66
C PRO A 289 -21.70 4.90 -1.28
N ALA A 290 -22.26 3.79 -0.84
CA ALA A 290 -22.94 3.70 0.47
C ALA A 290 -22.00 3.99 1.65
N LEU A 291 -20.80 3.43 1.66
CA LEU A 291 -19.84 3.65 2.76
C LEU A 291 -19.16 5.01 2.66
N MET A 292 -18.91 5.50 1.45
CA MET A 292 -18.43 6.88 1.24
C MET A 292 -19.44 7.91 1.71
N ALA A 293 -20.75 7.68 1.46
CA ALA A 293 -21.81 8.54 1.96
C ALA A 293 -21.88 8.51 3.50
N LEU A 294 -21.76 7.32 4.12
CA LEU A 294 -21.73 7.18 5.58
C LEU A 294 -20.52 7.90 6.20
N ALA A 295 -19.34 7.77 5.60
CA ALA A 295 -18.13 8.49 6.04
C ALA A 295 -18.34 10.01 5.98
N SER A 296 -18.92 10.52 4.89
CA SER A 296 -19.22 11.94 4.72
C SER A 296 -20.27 12.44 5.72
N GLN A 297 -21.35 11.68 5.94
CA GLN A 297 -22.40 12.03 6.90
C GLN A 297 -21.86 12.16 8.33
N ASN A 298 -20.96 11.27 8.71
CA ASN A 298 -20.36 11.27 10.04
C ASN A 298 -19.07 12.11 10.13
N SER A 299 -18.67 12.78 9.03
CA SER A 299 -17.41 13.55 8.94
C SER A 299 -16.18 12.71 9.36
N VAL A 300 -16.15 11.45 8.97
CA VAL A 300 -15.09 10.49 9.32
C VAL A 300 -14.18 10.26 8.12
N PRO A 301 -12.86 10.45 8.22
CA PRO A 301 -11.95 10.21 7.13
C PRO A 301 -11.77 8.71 6.86
N VAL A 302 -11.59 8.40 5.57
CA VAL A 302 -11.20 7.07 5.09
C VAL A 302 -9.96 7.17 4.21
N CYS A 303 -9.14 6.14 4.19
CA CYS A 303 -8.00 6.06 3.29
C CYS A 303 -7.73 4.64 2.83
N GLY A 304 -6.92 4.49 1.83
CA GLY A 304 -6.54 3.23 1.17
C GLY A 304 -6.37 3.48 -0.33
N LYS A 305 -6.29 2.46 -1.09
CA LYS A 305 -6.29 1.05 -0.64
C LYS A 305 -4.94 0.41 -0.87
N ASP A 306 -4.71 -0.70 -0.19
CA ASP A 306 -3.50 -1.53 -0.22
C ASP A 306 -2.25 -0.81 0.31
N PHE A 307 -1.53 -1.44 1.21
CA PHE A 307 -0.25 -0.95 1.70
C PHE A 307 0.76 -0.90 0.56
N LYS A 308 1.45 0.23 0.40
CA LYS A 308 2.45 0.44 -0.65
C LYS A 308 3.80 -0.07 -0.17
N THR A 309 4.02 -1.39 -0.28
CA THR A 309 5.25 -2.09 0.09
C THR A 309 5.83 -2.84 -1.11
N GLY A 310 7.08 -3.30 -1.02
CA GLY A 310 7.75 -4.08 -2.05
C GLY A 310 7.69 -3.40 -3.42
N GLN A 311 7.27 -4.13 -4.44
CA GLN A 311 7.20 -3.64 -5.83
C GLN A 311 6.27 -2.44 -6.02
N THR A 312 5.14 -2.39 -5.30
CA THR A 312 4.24 -1.23 -5.39
C THR A 312 4.92 0.02 -4.82
N TRP A 313 5.68 -0.11 -3.73
CA TRP A 313 6.49 0.97 -3.20
C TRP A 313 7.55 1.42 -4.21
N MET A 314 8.28 0.50 -4.86
CA MET A 314 9.23 0.83 -5.93
C MET A 314 8.58 1.60 -7.08
N LYS A 315 7.36 1.24 -7.49
CA LYS A 315 6.58 2.01 -8.48
C LYS A 315 6.36 3.45 -8.03
N THR A 316 6.04 3.68 -6.76
CA THR A 316 5.83 5.03 -6.22
C THR A 316 7.09 5.87 -6.11
N ILE A 317 8.27 5.27 -6.15
CA ILE A 317 9.57 5.95 -6.17
C ILE A 317 10.02 6.24 -7.60
N LEU A 318 10.00 5.23 -8.47
CA LEU A 318 10.57 5.31 -9.81
C LEU A 318 9.67 6.05 -10.80
N ALA A 319 8.37 5.79 -10.81
CA ALA A 319 7.46 6.39 -11.78
C ALA A 319 7.42 7.92 -11.72
N PRO A 320 7.40 8.57 -10.53
CA PRO A 320 7.54 10.03 -10.47
C PRO A 320 8.86 10.55 -11.04
N GLY A 321 9.95 9.81 -10.83
CA GLY A 321 11.27 10.14 -11.38
C GLY A 321 11.30 10.06 -12.91
N LEU A 322 10.74 9.01 -13.51
CA LEU A 322 10.59 8.86 -14.96
C LEU A 322 9.76 10.01 -15.53
N LYS A 323 8.62 10.31 -14.91
CA LYS A 323 7.74 11.42 -15.31
C LYS A 323 8.41 12.78 -15.20
N ALA A 324 9.14 13.05 -14.12
CA ALA A 324 9.87 14.31 -13.94
C ALA A 324 10.95 14.54 -15.01
N ARG A 325 11.45 13.45 -15.61
CA ARG A 325 12.42 13.48 -16.72
C ARG A 325 11.76 13.33 -18.08
N MET A 326 10.45 13.27 -18.17
CA MET A 326 9.68 13.05 -19.41
C MET A 326 10.16 11.83 -20.22
N LEU A 327 10.56 10.77 -19.50
CA LEU A 327 10.90 9.48 -20.11
C LEU A 327 9.64 8.68 -20.35
N GLY A 328 9.51 8.08 -21.54
CA GLY A 328 8.39 7.24 -21.89
C GLY A 328 8.53 5.82 -21.35
N LEU A 329 7.42 5.09 -21.27
CA LEU A 329 7.35 3.72 -20.77
C LEU A 329 6.79 2.80 -21.87
N HIS A 330 7.54 1.75 -22.23
CA HIS A 330 7.10 0.68 -23.08
C HIS A 330 6.50 -0.49 -22.29
N GLY A 331 7.10 -0.79 -21.14
CA GLY A 331 6.63 -1.90 -20.33
C GLY A 331 7.14 -1.86 -18.89
N TRP A 332 6.34 -2.45 -18.01
CA TRP A 332 6.70 -2.70 -16.61
C TRP A 332 6.24 -4.10 -16.22
N TYR A 333 7.19 -5.01 -16.14
CA TYR A 333 6.94 -6.39 -15.74
C TYR A 333 7.40 -6.61 -14.31
N SER A 334 6.48 -7.01 -13.45
CA SER A 334 6.72 -7.31 -12.04
C SER A 334 6.48 -8.77 -11.73
N THR A 335 7.38 -9.44 -11.04
CA THR A 335 7.15 -10.79 -10.52
C THR A 335 7.50 -10.89 -9.04
N ASN A 336 6.76 -11.73 -8.32
CA ASN A 336 6.98 -12.08 -6.91
C ASN A 336 6.90 -13.59 -6.74
N ILE A 337 7.76 -14.10 -5.87
CA ILE A 337 7.72 -15.47 -5.38
C ILE A 337 7.60 -15.40 -3.85
N LEU A 338 6.56 -16.00 -3.28
CA LEU A 338 6.33 -16.03 -1.84
C LEU A 338 5.72 -17.37 -1.42
N GLY A 339 6.12 -17.85 -0.25
CA GLY A 339 5.72 -19.14 0.28
C GLY A 339 4.92 -19.10 1.58
N ASN A 340 4.57 -17.90 2.02
CA ASN A 340 3.79 -17.68 3.24
C ASN A 340 2.27 -17.77 2.99
N ARG A 341 1.49 -17.56 4.04
CA ARG A 341 0.02 -17.61 3.99
C ARG A 341 -0.59 -16.58 3.02
N ASP A 342 0.04 -15.41 2.85
CA ASP A 342 -0.40 -14.44 1.84
C ASP A 342 -0.24 -15.00 0.42
N GLY A 343 0.86 -15.73 0.16
CA GLY A 343 1.06 -16.45 -1.10
C GLY A 343 0.04 -17.53 -1.34
N GLU A 344 -0.28 -18.31 -0.30
CA GLU A 344 -1.31 -19.34 -0.36
C GLU A 344 -2.70 -18.74 -0.71
N VAL A 345 -3.06 -17.62 -0.10
CA VAL A 345 -4.32 -16.91 -0.42
C VAL A 345 -4.33 -16.39 -1.86
N LEU A 346 -3.21 -15.81 -2.32
CA LEU A 346 -3.09 -15.23 -3.66
C LEU A 346 -2.92 -16.28 -4.77
N ASP A 347 -2.68 -17.55 -4.43
CA ASP A 347 -2.74 -18.68 -5.37
C ASP A 347 -4.18 -19.00 -5.83
N ASP A 348 -5.21 -18.46 -5.15
CA ASP A 348 -6.58 -18.46 -5.65
C ASP A 348 -6.76 -17.37 -6.73
N PRO A 349 -7.22 -17.70 -7.95
CA PRO A 349 -7.31 -16.74 -9.06
C PRO A 349 -8.20 -15.52 -8.78
N GLU A 350 -9.25 -15.67 -7.97
CA GLU A 350 -10.15 -14.55 -7.64
C GLU A 350 -9.51 -13.58 -6.64
N SER A 351 -8.79 -14.12 -5.65
CA SER A 351 -8.01 -13.30 -4.71
C SER A 351 -6.82 -12.64 -5.41
N PHE A 352 -6.13 -13.37 -6.30
CA PHE A 352 -5.07 -12.81 -7.14
C PHE A 352 -5.54 -11.63 -7.97
N LYS A 353 -6.71 -11.75 -8.63
CA LYS A 353 -7.28 -10.69 -9.45
C LYS A 353 -7.48 -9.39 -8.67
N THR A 354 -7.93 -9.46 -7.43
CA THR A 354 -8.07 -8.29 -6.54
C THR A 354 -6.73 -7.58 -6.35
N LYS A 355 -5.66 -8.33 -6.12
CA LYS A 355 -4.31 -7.81 -5.93
C LYS A 355 -3.69 -7.27 -7.22
N GLU A 356 -3.91 -7.95 -8.33
CA GLU A 356 -3.45 -7.55 -9.67
C GLU A 356 -4.01 -6.17 -10.04
N GLU A 357 -5.31 -5.98 -9.97
CA GLU A 357 -6.01 -4.71 -10.26
C GLU A 357 -5.45 -3.56 -9.42
N SER A 358 -5.20 -3.79 -8.13
CA SER A 358 -4.59 -2.79 -7.25
C SER A 358 -3.18 -2.40 -7.68
N LYS A 359 -2.36 -3.37 -8.08
CA LYS A 359 -0.97 -3.13 -8.50
C LYS A 359 -0.87 -2.47 -9.88
N LEU A 360 -1.80 -2.79 -10.80
CA LEU A 360 -1.84 -2.22 -12.14
C LEU A 360 -2.22 -0.73 -12.11
N SER A 361 -3.21 -0.34 -11.33
CA SER A 361 -3.73 1.02 -11.29
C SER A 361 -2.74 2.09 -10.78
N VAL A 362 -1.70 1.70 -10.05
CA VAL A 362 -0.75 2.65 -9.44
C VAL A 362 0.00 3.49 -10.47
N LEU A 363 0.46 2.88 -11.56
CA LEU A 363 1.22 3.59 -12.60
C LEU A 363 0.35 4.60 -13.35
N GLU A 364 -0.91 4.28 -13.61
CA GLU A 364 -1.84 5.18 -14.30
C GLU A 364 -2.06 6.48 -13.52
N TYR A 365 -2.26 6.39 -12.20
CA TYR A 365 -2.41 7.58 -11.36
C TYR A 365 -1.16 8.47 -11.33
N ILE A 366 0.02 7.88 -11.36
CA ILE A 366 1.28 8.62 -11.30
C ILE A 366 1.64 9.21 -12.66
N LEU A 367 1.60 8.40 -13.71
CA LEU A 367 2.08 8.74 -15.04
C LEU A 367 1.09 9.60 -15.83
N GLN A 368 -0.21 9.46 -15.56
CA GLN A 368 -1.29 10.23 -16.19
C GLN A 368 -1.31 10.09 -17.72
N PRO A 369 -1.64 8.89 -18.25
CA PRO A 369 -1.62 8.63 -19.69
C PRO A 369 -2.54 9.55 -20.51
N GLU A 370 -3.62 10.06 -19.92
CA GLU A 370 -4.51 11.04 -20.56
C GLU A 370 -3.84 12.39 -20.80
N VAL A 371 -2.89 12.77 -19.92
CA VAL A 371 -2.15 14.03 -20.03
C VAL A 371 -0.92 13.88 -20.94
N TYR A 372 -0.28 12.69 -20.89
CA TYR A 372 0.94 12.39 -21.64
C TYR A 372 0.79 11.14 -22.52
N PRO A 373 -0.13 11.13 -23.48
CA PRO A 373 -0.44 9.93 -24.24
C PRO A 373 0.72 9.39 -25.08
N SER A 374 1.59 10.25 -25.58
CA SER A 374 2.79 9.86 -26.35
C SER A 374 3.84 9.12 -25.53
N LEU A 375 3.78 9.22 -24.20
CA LEU A 375 4.74 8.59 -23.30
C LEU A 375 4.16 7.37 -22.58
N TYR A 376 2.85 7.37 -22.29
CA TYR A 376 2.28 6.43 -21.32
C TYR A 376 0.95 5.80 -21.74
N LYS A 377 0.44 6.01 -22.95
CA LYS A 377 -0.88 5.48 -23.34
C LYS A 377 -0.88 3.97 -23.54
N ASP A 378 0.17 3.45 -24.17
CA ASP A 378 0.18 2.09 -24.72
C ASP A 378 1.31 1.22 -24.11
N PHE A 379 1.67 1.40 -22.84
CA PHE A 379 2.67 0.56 -22.21
C PHE A 379 2.09 -0.78 -21.70
N SER A 380 2.89 -1.82 -21.80
CA SER A 380 2.54 -3.13 -21.25
C SER A 380 2.80 -3.16 -19.75
N HIS A 381 1.78 -3.46 -18.94
CA HIS A 381 1.92 -3.59 -17.49
C HIS A 381 1.51 -5.00 -17.06
N VAL A 382 2.46 -5.75 -16.52
CA VAL A 382 2.26 -7.16 -16.14
C VAL A 382 2.68 -7.36 -14.68
N VAL A 383 1.82 -8.05 -13.92
CA VAL A 383 2.11 -8.48 -12.55
C VAL A 383 1.95 -9.98 -12.46
N ARG A 384 2.94 -10.66 -11.88
CA ARG A 384 2.90 -12.08 -11.58
C ARG A 384 3.22 -12.30 -10.11
N ILE A 385 2.44 -13.17 -9.46
CA ILE A 385 2.67 -13.63 -8.10
C ILE A 385 2.62 -15.15 -8.14
N ASN A 386 3.69 -15.79 -7.70
CA ASN A 386 3.80 -17.24 -7.70
C ASN A 386 3.89 -17.72 -6.26
N TYR A 387 2.99 -18.61 -5.87
CA TYR A 387 3.08 -19.30 -4.59
C TYR A 387 4.14 -20.39 -4.66
N TYR A 388 5.12 -20.34 -3.76
CA TYR A 388 6.21 -21.29 -3.68
C TYR A 388 6.55 -21.58 -2.22
N PRO A 389 5.96 -22.64 -1.61
CA PRO A 389 6.06 -22.94 -0.19
C PRO A 389 7.49 -22.93 0.39
N PRO A 390 8.55 -23.44 -0.31
CA PRO A 390 9.89 -23.42 0.24
C PRO A 390 10.46 -22.03 0.54
N ARG A 391 9.87 -20.96 -0.01
CA ARG A 391 10.28 -19.57 0.28
C ARG A 391 9.86 -19.11 1.69
N GLY A 392 8.80 -19.67 2.27
CA GLY A 392 8.25 -19.15 3.51
C GLY A 392 7.97 -17.66 3.38
N ASP A 393 8.39 -16.88 4.37
CA ASP A 393 8.24 -15.41 4.39
C ASP A 393 9.37 -14.63 3.66
N ASN A 394 10.38 -15.32 3.16
CA ASN A 394 11.47 -14.75 2.37
C ASN A 394 10.98 -14.44 0.95
N LYS A 395 10.23 -13.35 0.82
CA LYS A 395 9.74 -12.88 -0.48
C LYS A 395 10.90 -12.54 -1.40
N GLU A 396 10.78 -12.96 -2.65
CA GLU A 396 11.65 -12.53 -3.73
C GLU A 396 10.81 -11.90 -4.82
N GLY A 397 11.28 -10.80 -5.38
CA GLY A 397 10.59 -10.14 -6.47
C GLY A 397 11.55 -9.28 -7.26
N TRP A 398 11.28 -9.15 -8.56
CA TRP A 398 12.04 -8.25 -9.42
C TRP A 398 11.12 -7.56 -10.42
N ASP A 399 11.54 -6.38 -10.84
CA ASP A 399 10.89 -5.62 -11.89
C ASP A 399 11.83 -5.48 -13.09
N ASN A 400 11.27 -5.65 -14.29
CA ASN A 400 11.89 -5.31 -15.55
C ASN A 400 11.10 -4.15 -16.17
N ILE A 401 11.78 -3.01 -16.37
CA ILE A 401 11.14 -1.77 -16.76
C ILE A 401 11.79 -1.31 -18.06
N ASP A 402 11.02 -1.32 -19.15
CA ASP A 402 11.45 -0.88 -20.47
C ASP A 402 10.98 0.55 -20.72
N ILE A 403 11.93 1.47 -20.78
CA ILE A 403 11.71 2.90 -20.95
C ILE A 403 12.32 3.40 -22.26
N PHE A 404 11.87 4.54 -22.72
CA PHE A 404 12.47 5.19 -23.88
C PHE A 404 12.67 6.70 -23.66
N GLY A 405 13.69 7.21 -24.32
CA GLY A 405 14.06 8.62 -24.25
C GLY A 405 14.02 9.30 -25.63
N TRP A 406 14.93 10.24 -25.84
CA TRP A 406 15.05 11.00 -27.06
C TRP A 406 15.12 10.12 -28.32
N LEU A 407 14.36 10.45 -29.34
CA LEU A 407 14.26 9.68 -30.60
C LEU A 407 13.82 8.22 -30.41
N GLY A 408 13.14 7.87 -29.32
CA GLY A 408 12.76 6.49 -29.03
C GLY A 408 13.91 5.61 -28.54
N TYR A 409 15.03 6.20 -28.09
CA TYR A 409 16.19 5.44 -27.59
C TYR A 409 15.77 4.53 -26.43
N PRO A 410 15.92 3.21 -26.60
CA PRO A 410 15.49 2.25 -25.58
C PRO A 410 16.47 2.16 -24.41
N MET A 411 15.93 2.08 -23.21
CA MET A 411 16.67 1.85 -21.98
C MET A 411 15.95 0.85 -21.13
N GLN A 412 16.65 0.16 -20.24
CA GLN A 412 16.08 -0.84 -19.36
C GLN A 412 16.55 -0.64 -17.91
N ILE A 413 15.63 -0.75 -16.96
CA ILE A 413 15.91 -0.80 -15.53
C ILE A 413 15.50 -2.18 -15.03
N LYS A 414 16.39 -2.84 -14.29
CA LYS A 414 16.13 -4.10 -13.59
C LYS A 414 16.41 -3.89 -12.11
N ILE A 415 15.48 -4.28 -11.26
CA ILE A 415 15.57 -4.19 -9.81
C ILE A 415 15.01 -5.45 -9.17
#